data_e0d5ad72e9e749e94cb3dc8af99afbc3
#
_entry.id   e0d5ad72e9e749e94cb3dc8af99afbc3
#
_cell.length_a   1.000
_cell.length_b   1.000
_cell.length_c   1.000
_cell.angle_alpha   90.00
_cell.angle_beta   90.00
_cell.angle_gamma   90.00
#
_symmetry.space_group_name_H-M   'P 1'
#
loop_
_entity.id
_entity.type
_entity.pdbx_description
1 polymer ?
#
loop_
_entity_poly.entity_id
_entity_poly.type
_entity_poly.pdbx_seq_one_letter_code
_entity_poly.pdbx_strand_id
1 'polypeptide(L)'
;MCGIVGYIGHKQAAPILLDGLAKLEYRGYDSAGIAVRDGKGDFEVVKAKGRLRELVEKTNSGLSVPGSCGIGHTRWATHGEPSELNAHPHTSNSGNVVGVHNGIIENYQDVREKLHRSGYSFYSRTDTEIVINLIDYYMSKYGHDPVHAITRAMLRVRGTYAIAVMIRDYPDKIFVARKDAPMIIGVGEDEMYLASDVPAILRYTRSVYYIGNQEVGVLDGSGVTFYNIDQEPIEKELTEVQMDPSAAEKGGYPHFMLKEIHEQPKAVQDTIHSVITEDGRIDLTGVGITDEDLAALRSITIIGCGSAYHVGVAIQYVLEDLARIPVRVELASEFRYRNPIIEEDSLAIIISQSGETADSLAALRLAKEKGMRTLAVVNVVGSSIAREADYVFYTLAGPEIAVATTKAYSTQLIAGYVRGVELAYARGQIDDAKRSELVAEICALPDKITRALEDKERIQWFAAKYSNARDIFFIGRGLDYAVSLEGSLKLKEISYVHSEAYAAGELKHGTISLIEDRTLVIGVLTQPDLFEKTVSNMVEVKSRGGYLMGLTVYGNYNIEDTADFTVYTPKTDTHFATSVAIIPLQLFAYYVSVSRGLDVDKPRNLAKSVTVE
;
A
#
# COMPACT_ATOMS: atom_id res chain seq x y z
N MET A 1 0.74 -9.25 -4.26
CA MET A 1 1.46 -9.84 -3.12
C MET A 1 0.65 -10.92 -2.44
N CYS A 2 1.31 -11.79 -1.67
CA CYS A 2 0.71 -12.97 -1.07
C CYS A 2 0.22 -12.70 0.35
N GLY A 3 -0.74 -13.51 0.86
CA GLY A 3 -1.18 -13.51 2.24
C GLY A 3 -0.83 -14.81 2.94
N ILE A 4 -0.23 -14.74 4.14
CA ILE A 4 0.05 -15.89 5.00
C ILE A 4 -0.86 -15.82 6.22
N VAL A 5 -1.43 -16.96 6.61
CA VAL A 5 -2.11 -17.16 7.87
C VAL A 5 -1.66 -18.49 8.48
N GLY A 6 -1.45 -18.54 9.78
CA GLY A 6 -1.18 -19.76 10.53
C GLY A 6 -1.99 -19.79 11.83
N TYR A 7 -2.24 -20.97 12.31
CA TYR A 7 -2.94 -21.20 13.57
C TYR A 7 -2.42 -22.46 14.25
N ILE A 8 -2.23 -22.39 15.54
CA ILE A 8 -1.97 -23.51 16.42
C ILE A 8 -2.72 -23.30 17.75
N GLY A 9 -3.48 -24.30 18.18
CA GLY A 9 -4.28 -24.21 19.41
C GLY A 9 -5.20 -25.40 19.56
N HIS A 10 -6.40 -25.18 20.12
CA HIS A 10 -7.37 -26.22 20.44
C HIS A 10 -8.58 -26.29 19.47
N LYS A 11 -8.73 -25.29 18.58
CA LYS A 11 -9.82 -25.21 17.61
C LYS A 11 -9.43 -25.86 16.28
N GLN A 12 -10.42 -26.12 15.41
CA GLN A 12 -10.17 -26.53 14.03
C GLN A 12 -9.42 -25.44 13.27
N ALA A 13 -8.25 -25.76 12.74
CA ALA A 13 -7.39 -24.79 12.07
C ALA A 13 -7.96 -24.32 10.73
N ALA A 14 -8.47 -25.23 9.88
CA ALA A 14 -8.86 -24.88 8.51
C ALA A 14 -9.90 -23.76 8.42
N PRO A 15 -10.99 -23.69 9.21
CA PRO A 15 -11.92 -22.56 9.20
C PRO A 15 -11.26 -21.22 9.58
N ILE A 16 -10.36 -21.24 10.57
CA ILE A 16 -9.62 -20.04 11.02
C ILE A 16 -8.68 -19.54 9.90
N LEU A 17 -7.96 -20.47 9.27
CA LEU A 17 -7.08 -20.15 8.14
C LEU A 17 -7.87 -19.53 6.99
N LEU A 18 -9.02 -20.08 6.61
CA LEU A 18 -9.86 -19.58 5.53
C LEU A 18 -10.45 -18.20 5.86
N ASP A 19 -10.90 -17.96 7.11
CA ASP A 19 -11.37 -16.63 7.54
C ASP A 19 -10.26 -15.58 7.46
N GLY A 20 -9.08 -15.90 7.97
CA GLY A 20 -7.91 -14.99 7.87
C GLY A 20 -7.45 -14.75 6.44
N LEU A 21 -7.41 -15.78 5.59
CA LEU A 21 -7.08 -15.66 4.17
C LEU A 21 -8.11 -14.82 3.41
N ALA A 22 -9.38 -14.86 3.78
CA ALA A 22 -10.41 -14.00 3.19
C ALA A 22 -10.14 -12.52 3.44
N LYS A 23 -9.59 -12.19 4.62
CA LYS A 23 -9.17 -10.82 4.96
C LYS A 23 -7.89 -10.39 4.26
N LEU A 24 -7.11 -11.32 3.71
CA LEU A 24 -5.86 -11.07 2.96
C LEU A 24 -6.00 -11.24 1.44
N GLU A 25 -7.18 -11.59 0.93
CA GLU A 25 -7.36 -11.84 -0.51
C GLU A 25 -7.02 -10.63 -1.39
N TYR A 26 -7.11 -9.40 -0.85
CA TYR A 26 -6.66 -8.20 -1.54
C TYR A 26 -5.14 -8.17 -1.83
N ARG A 27 -4.36 -9.01 -1.14
CA ARG A 27 -2.92 -9.17 -1.35
C ARG A 27 -2.58 -10.18 -2.46
N GLY A 28 -3.44 -11.18 -2.72
CA GLY A 28 -3.21 -12.20 -3.74
C GLY A 28 -4.46 -13.04 -3.97
N TYR A 29 -4.77 -13.33 -5.22
CA TYR A 29 -6.01 -14.01 -5.62
C TYR A 29 -5.84 -14.94 -6.84
N ASP A 30 -4.60 -15.27 -7.20
CA ASP A 30 -4.28 -16.15 -8.35
C ASP A 30 -4.42 -17.63 -8.02
N SER A 31 -4.13 -17.98 -6.80
CA SER A 31 -4.33 -19.30 -6.23
C SER A 31 -4.30 -19.23 -4.69
N ALA A 32 -4.85 -20.25 -4.04
CA ALA A 32 -4.85 -20.37 -2.59
C ALA A 32 -4.62 -21.81 -2.16
N GLY A 33 -4.19 -22.01 -0.92
CA GLY A 33 -4.09 -23.34 -0.33
C GLY A 33 -3.85 -23.30 1.16
N ILE A 34 -4.15 -24.42 1.80
CA ILE A 34 -3.89 -24.67 3.21
C ILE A 34 -3.17 -26.00 3.39
N ALA A 35 -2.37 -26.08 4.43
CA ALA A 35 -1.88 -27.34 4.98
C ALA A 35 -2.28 -27.41 6.44
N VAL A 36 -2.90 -28.52 6.83
CA VAL A 36 -3.32 -28.77 8.20
C VAL A 36 -2.74 -30.10 8.65
N ARG A 37 -2.28 -30.16 9.88
CA ARG A 37 -1.81 -31.40 10.48
C ARG A 37 -3.02 -32.21 10.95
N ASP A 38 -3.16 -33.42 10.43
CA ASP A 38 -4.22 -34.35 10.85
C ASP A 38 -3.94 -34.96 12.24
N GLY A 39 -4.95 -35.66 12.79
CA GLY A 39 -4.82 -36.31 14.10
C GLY A 39 -3.82 -37.49 14.12
N LYS A 40 -3.23 -37.88 12.96
CA LYS A 40 -2.23 -38.94 12.82
C LYS A 40 -0.81 -38.38 12.69
N GLY A 41 -0.69 -37.06 12.59
CA GLY A 41 0.60 -36.34 12.46
C GLY A 41 1.04 -36.10 11.01
N ASP A 42 0.23 -36.48 10.02
CA ASP A 42 0.49 -36.20 8.62
C ASP A 42 -0.06 -34.82 8.20
N PHE A 43 0.38 -34.33 7.05
CA PHE A 43 -0.08 -33.07 6.48
C PHE A 43 -1.16 -33.32 5.43
N GLU A 44 -2.34 -32.78 5.65
CA GLU A 44 -3.35 -32.65 4.61
C GLU A 44 -3.18 -31.31 3.90
N VAL A 45 -2.81 -31.35 2.61
CA VAL A 45 -2.54 -30.17 1.78
C VAL A 45 -3.62 -30.04 0.73
N VAL A 46 -4.40 -28.96 0.76
CA VAL A 46 -5.44 -28.66 -0.22
C VAL A 46 -5.13 -27.35 -0.91
N LYS A 47 -5.15 -27.36 -2.24
CA LYS A 47 -4.83 -26.21 -3.09
C LYS A 47 -5.92 -25.98 -4.12
N ALA A 48 -6.08 -24.71 -4.54
CA ALA A 48 -6.98 -24.33 -5.62
C ALA A 48 -6.34 -23.21 -6.48
N LYS A 49 -6.56 -23.28 -7.79
CA LYS A 49 -6.28 -22.19 -8.72
C LYS A 49 -7.46 -21.22 -8.67
N GLY A 50 -7.17 -19.92 -8.74
CA GLY A 50 -8.17 -18.86 -8.74
C GLY A 50 -8.39 -18.27 -7.36
N ARG A 51 -9.54 -17.62 -7.16
CA ARG A 51 -9.88 -16.93 -5.92
C ARG A 51 -10.06 -17.88 -4.74
N LEU A 52 -9.97 -17.36 -3.54
CA LEU A 52 -10.10 -18.12 -2.29
C LEU A 52 -11.41 -18.93 -2.23
N ARG A 53 -12.48 -18.44 -2.88
CA ARG A 53 -13.76 -19.17 -2.97
C ARG A 53 -13.60 -20.61 -3.46
N GLU A 54 -12.74 -20.85 -4.44
CA GLU A 54 -12.49 -22.19 -4.98
C GLU A 54 -11.90 -23.13 -3.92
N LEU A 55 -11.04 -22.61 -3.04
CA LEU A 55 -10.48 -23.36 -1.91
C LEU A 55 -11.54 -23.60 -0.83
N VAL A 56 -12.37 -22.61 -0.52
CA VAL A 56 -13.47 -22.71 0.45
C VAL A 56 -14.47 -23.81 0.02
N GLU A 57 -14.85 -23.83 -1.26
CA GLU A 57 -15.74 -24.87 -1.81
C GLU A 57 -15.07 -26.26 -1.74
N LYS A 58 -13.81 -26.38 -2.15
CA LYS A 58 -13.03 -27.63 -2.17
C LYS A 58 -12.83 -28.24 -0.79
N THR A 59 -12.78 -27.40 0.25
CA THR A 59 -12.60 -27.82 1.66
C THR A 59 -13.92 -27.88 2.45
N ASN A 60 -15.07 -27.72 1.80
CA ASN A 60 -16.36 -27.58 2.48
C ASN A 60 -16.27 -26.56 3.64
N SER A 61 -15.81 -25.34 3.34
CA SER A 61 -15.55 -24.28 4.33
C SER A 61 -14.58 -24.70 5.46
N GLY A 62 -13.62 -25.57 5.15
CA GLY A 62 -12.63 -26.09 6.09
C GLY A 62 -13.10 -27.31 6.90
N LEU A 63 -14.36 -27.70 6.81
CA LEU A 63 -14.91 -28.79 7.61
C LEU A 63 -14.40 -30.19 7.18
N SER A 64 -13.93 -30.32 5.93
CA SER A 64 -13.36 -31.57 5.44
C SER A 64 -11.89 -31.78 5.75
N VAL A 65 -11.21 -30.78 6.35
CA VAL A 65 -9.77 -30.80 6.65
C VAL A 65 -9.58 -30.68 8.17
N PRO A 66 -9.62 -31.79 8.90
CA PRO A 66 -9.54 -31.78 10.36
C PRO A 66 -8.13 -31.55 10.86
N GLY A 67 -8.00 -30.88 12.01
CA GLY A 67 -6.74 -30.64 12.72
C GLY A 67 -6.70 -29.27 13.39
N SER A 68 -5.80 -29.11 14.36
CA SER A 68 -5.71 -27.90 15.20
C SER A 68 -4.41 -27.10 15.00
N CYS A 69 -3.56 -27.52 14.06
CA CYS A 69 -2.35 -26.81 13.66
C CYS A 69 -2.31 -26.74 12.13
N GLY A 70 -2.12 -25.53 11.59
CA GLY A 70 -2.09 -25.37 10.14
C GLY A 70 -1.55 -24.03 9.67
N ILE A 71 -1.21 -23.98 8.38
CA ILE A 71 -0.75 -22.78 7.66
C ILE A 71 -1.52 -22.64 6.35
N GLY A 72 -1.76 -21.43 5.94
CA GLY A 72 -2.49 -21.13 4.71
C GLY A 72 -1.91 -19.94 3.96
N HIS A 73 -2.25 -19.87 2.68
CA HIS A 73 -1.66 -18.89 1.76
C HIS A 73 -2.63 -18.48 0.65
N THR A 74 -2.65 -17.18 0.33
CA THR A 74 -3.21 -16.65 -0.91
C THR A 74 -2.06 -16.11 -1.76
N ARG A 75 -1.98 -16.54 -3.02
CA ARG A 75 -0.82 -16.29 -3.88
C ARG A 75 -1.09 -15.20 -4.90
N TRP A 76 -0.11 -14.31 -5.04
CA TRP A 76 0.14 -13.49 -6.20
C TRP A 76 1.36 -14.07 -6.94
N ALA A 77 1.17 -14.53 -8.18
CA ALA A 77 2.20 -15.25 -8.90
C ALA A 77 3.37 -14.35 -9.32
N THR A 78 4.57 -14.67 -8.85
CA THR A 78 5.84 -14.07 -9.29
C THR A 78 6.67 -15.08 -10.09
N HIS A 79 6.84 -16.29 -9.58
CA HIS A 79 7.56 -17.40 -10.21
C HIS A 79 6.61 -18.57 -10.47
N GLY A 80 6.50 -18.97 -11.73
CA GLY A 80 5.57 -20.01 -12.17
C GLY A 80 4.13 -19.49 -12.31
N GLU A 81 3.44 -19.92 -13.38
CA GLU A 81 2.07 -19.54 -13.69
C GLU A 81 1.07 -19.89 -12.57
N PRO A 82 -0.09 -19.19 -12.47
CA PRO A 82 -1.16 -19.58 -11.59
C PRO A 82 -1.68 -20.99 -11.88
N SER A 83 -1.46 -21.92 -10.96
CA SER A 83 -1.90 -23.32 -11.05
C SER A 83 -1.96 -23.94 -9.66
N GLU A 84 -2.68 -25.06 -9.49
CA GLU A 84 -2.66 -25.81 -8.23
C GLU A 84 -1.26 -26.30 -7.88
N LEU A 85 -0.48 -26.71 -8.88
CA LEU A 85 0.89 -27.20 -8.68
C LEU A 85 1.80 -26.12 -8.07
N ASN A 86 1.69 -24.90 -8.58
CA ASN A 86 2.47 -23.74 -8.13
C ASN A 86 1.83 -22.98 -6.93
N ALA A 87 0.61 -23.34 -6.51
CA ALA A 87 0.01 -22.79 -5.31
C ALA A 87 0.75 -23.27 -4.04
N HIS A 88 0.82 -22.39 -3.03
CA HIS A 88 1.30 -22.77 -1.69
C HIS A 88 0.18 -23.42 -0.88
N PRO A 89 0.51 -24.23 0.13
CA PRO A 89 1.82 -24.65 0.63
C PRO A 89 2.55 -25.61 -0.28
N HIS A 90 3.90 -25.65 -0.18
CA HIS A 90 4.75 -26.66 -0.80
C HIS A 90 5.25 -27.66 0.21
N THR A 91 5.42 -28.91 -0.22
CA THR A 91 5.94 -30.00 0.60
C THR A 91 7.34 -30.36 0.12
N SER A 92 8.26 -30.64 1.03
CA SER A 92 9.62 -31.07 0.70
C SER A 92 9.65 -32.46 0.07
N ASN A 93 10.76 -32.78 -0.55
CA ASN A 93 10.99 -34.05 -1.24
C ASN A 93 10.85 -35.28 -0.33
N SER A 94 11.26 -35.15 0.94
CA SER A 94 11.07 -36.18 1.96
C SER A 94 9.64 -36.28 2.51
N GLY A 95 8.81 -35.24 2.28
CA GLY A 95 7.51 -35.07 2.92
C GLY A 95 7.59 -34.62 4.39
N ASN A 96 8.78 -34.33 4.92
CA ASN A 96 8.94 -33.94 6.33
C ASN A 96 8.65 -32.46 6.61
N VAL A 97 8.82 -31.58 5.62
CA VAL A 97 8.61 -30.13 5.77
C VAL A 97 7.50 -29.68 4.81
N VAL A 98 6.54 -28.94 5.33
CA VAL A 98 5.52 -28.24 4.54
C VAL A 98 5.55 -26.76 4.88
N GLY A 99 5.45 -25.87 3.86
CA GLY A 99 5.58 -24.45 4.16
C GLY A 99 5.02 -23.53 3.09
N VAL A 100 4.88 -22.27 3.50
CA VAL A 100 4.43 -21.13 2.70
C VAL A 100 5.46 -20.02 2.74
N HIS A 101 5.45 -19.17 1.72
CA HIS A 101 6.43 -18.10 1.57
C HIS A 101 5.80 -16.89 0.88
N ASN A 102 6.07 -15.72 1.43
CA ASN A 102 5.90 -14.42 0.80
C ASN A 102 7.28 -13.83 0.51
N GLY A 103 7.50 -13.29 -0.66
CA GLY A 103 8.78 -12.70 -1.06
C GLY A 103 9.30 -13.26 -2.38
N ILE A 104 10.56 -12.99 -2.66
CA ILE A 104 11.31 -13.51 -3.82
C ILE A 104 12.69 -13.96 -3.37
N ILE A 105 13.06 -15.17 -3.75
CA ILE A 105 14.42 -15.71 -3.55
C ILE A 105 15.21 -15.52 -4.83
N GLU A 106 15.99 -14.45 -4.88
CA GLU A 106 16.74 -14.02 -6.06
C GLU A 106 17.74 -15.08 -6.57
N ASN A 107 18.40 -15.78 -5.66
CA ASN A 107 19.38 -16.82 -5.98
C ASN A 107 18.79 -18.25 -6.02
N TYR A 108 17.47 -18.37 -6.27
CA TYR A 108 16.79 -19.66 -6.22
C TYR A 108 17.38 -20.70 -7.20
N GLN A 109 17.88 -20.26 -8.36
CA GLN A 109 18.49 -21.18 -9.33
C GLN A 109 19.78 -21.80 -8.81
N ASP A 110 20.67 -21.03 -8.18
CA ASP A 110 21.90 -21.54 -7.57
C ASP A 110 21.60 -22.55 -6.46
N VAL A 111 20.54 -22.24 -5.66
CA VAL A 111 20.10 -23.14 -4.60
C VAL A 111 19.49 -24.41 -5.17
N ARG A 112 18.68 -24.31 -6.24
CA ARG A 112 18.08 -25.43 -6.96
C ARG A 112 19.14 -26.38 -7.50
N GLU A 113 20.18 -25.86 -8.16
CA GLU A 113 21.28 -26.69 -8.69
C GLU A 113 22.02 -27.45 -7.58
N LYS A 114 22.28 -26.76 -6.45
CA LYS A 114 22.92 -27.40 -5.28
C LYS A 114 22.06 -28.55 -4.73
N LEU A 115 20.75 -28.32 -4.56
CA LEU A 115 19.82 -29.34 -4.05
C LEU A 115 19.69 -30.51 -5.06
N HIS A 116 19.64 -30.22 -6.34
CA HIS A 116 19.60 -31.24 -7.38
C HIS A 116 20.84 -32.18 -7.32
N ARG A 117 22.04 -31.61 -7.14
CA ARG A 117 23.27 -32.38 -6.91
C ARG A 117 23.23 -33.22 -5.63
N SER A 118 22.39 -32.85 -4.67
CA SER A 118 22.15 -33.57 -3.41
C SER A 118 20.98 -34.57 -3.50
N GLY A 119 20.43 -34.81 -4.70
CA GLY A 119 19.38 -35.81 -4.95
C GLY A 119 17.95 -35.31 -4.84
N TYR A 120 17.73 -34.01 -4.68
CA TYR A 120 16.38 -33.41 -4.62
C TYR A 120 15.79 -33.24 -6.01
N SER A 121 14.49 -33.49 -6.15
CA SER A 121 13.68 -33.20 -7.33
C SER A 121 12.64 -32.14 -7.03
N PHE A 122 12.13 -31.47 -8.06
CA PHE A 122 11.19 -30.36 -7.91
C PHE A 122 9.97 -30.57 -8.81
N TYR A 123 8.78 -30.42 -8.24
CA TYR A 123 7.52 -30.61 -8.95
C TYR A 123 6.90 -29.28 -9.41
N SER A 124 7.30 -28.15 -8.82
CA SER A 124 6.80 -26.84 -9.18
C SER A 124 7.86 -25.94 -9.84
N ARG A 125 7.41 -24.77 -10.30
CA ARG A 125 8.29 -23.73 -10.86
C ARG A 125 8.51 -22.57 -9.92
N THR A 126 8.21 -22.75 -8.62
CA THR A 126 8.31 -21.69 -7.62
C THR A 126 9.66 -21.70 -6.92
N ASP A 127 10.11 -20.54 -6.53
CA ASP A 127 11.25 -20.34 -5.63
C ASP A 127 10.96 -20.88 -4.22
N THR A 128 9.70 -20.87 -3.81
CA THR A 128 9.24 -21.38 -2.51
C THR A 128 9.54 -22.85 -2.32
N GLU A 129 9.22 -23.72 -3.29
CA GLU A 129 9.52 -25.14 -3.18
C GLU A 129 11.02 -25.39 -2.92
N ILE A 130 11.87 -24.53 -3.50
CA ILE A 130 13.32 -24.63 -3.32
C ILE A 130 13.72 -24.32 -1.88
N VAL A 131 13.12 -23.29 -1.26
CA VAL A 131 13.40 -22.94 0.13
C VAL A 131 12.90 -24.03 1.09
N ILE A 132 11.74 -24.60 0.84
CA ILE A 132 11.19 -25.69 1.66
C ILE A 132 12.11 -26.93 1.58
N ASN A 133 12.57 -27.26 0.39
CA ASN A 133 13.57 -28.33 0.21
C ASN A 133 14.95 -27.99 0.82
N LEU A 134 15.34 -26.72 0.84
CA LEU A 134 16.59 -26.29 1.47
C LEU A 134 16.53 -26.46 3.00
N ILE A 135 15.40 -26.15 3.62
CA ILE A 135 15.17 -26.40 5.05
C ILE A 135 15.24 -27.91 5.34
N ASP A 136 14.54 -28.73 4.55
CA ASP A 136 14.58 -30.18 4.68
C ASP A 136 16.00 -30.76 4.52
N TYR A 137 16.77 -30.26 3.56
CA TYR A 137 18.18 -30.60 3.38
C TYR A 137 19.02 -30.29 4.62
N TYR A 138 18.80 -29.12 5.23
CA TYR A 138 19.54 -28.74 6.42
C TYR A 138 19.05 -29.49 7.67
N MET A 139 17.74 -29.82 7.76
CA MET A 139 17.24 -30.73 8.80
C MET A 139 17.98 -32.07 8.80
N SER A 140 18.06 -32.70 7.63
CA SER A 140 18.78 -33.99 7.47
C SER A 140 20.26 -33.88 7.76
N LYS A 141 20.88 -32.73 7.44
CA LYS A 141 22.32 -32.52 7.57
C LYS A 141 22.78 -32.21 8.99
N TYR A 142 21.94 -31.54 9.80
CA TYR A 142 22.31 -30.99 11.11
C TYR A 142 21.52 -31.62 12.27
N GLY A 143 21.21 -32.89 12.20
CA GLY A 143 20.65 -33.63 13.32
C GLY A 143 19.21 -33.29 13.68
N HIS A 144 18.44 -32.83 12.70
CA HIS A 144 17.01 -32.54 12.84
C HIS A 144 16.68 -31.35 13.78
N ASP A 145 17.57 -30.39 13.96
CA ASP A 145 17.29 -29.13 14.68
C ASP A 145 16.62 -28.11 13.74
N PRO A 146 15.33 -27.77 13.95
CA PRO A 146 14.59 -26.86 13.07
C PRO A 146 15.12 -25.43 13.08
N VAL A 147 15.46 -24.88 14.25
CA VAL A 147 15.97 -23.50 14.36
C VAL A 147 17.30 -23.39 13.62
N HIS A 148 18.18 -24.36 13.80
CA HIS A 148 19.45 -24.40 13.09
C HIS A 148 19.25 -24.54 11.57
N ALA A 149 18.37 -25.45 11.12
CA ALA A 149 18.10 -25.67 9.70
C ALA A 149 17.52 -24.43 9.01
N ILE A 150 16.56 -23.75 9.66
CA ILE A 150 15.94 -22.52 9.16
C ILE A 150 16.97 -21.39 9.11
N THR A 151 17.75 -21.18 10.16
CA THR A 151 18.82 -20.18 10.21
C THR A 151 19.83 -20.40 9.08
N ARG A 152 20.24 -21.66 8.83
CA ARG A 152 21.14 -22.00 7.70
C ARG A 152 20.51 -21.73 6.35
N ALA A 153 19.20 -21.95 6.20
CA ALA A 153 18.46 -21.59 4.98
C ALA A 153 18.45 -20.06 4.80
N MET A 154 18.15 -19.29 5.84
CA MET A 154 18.16 -17.83 5.83
C MET A 154 19.51 -17.24 5.42
N LEU A 155 20.61 -17.79 5.92
CA LEU A 155 21.99 -17.37 5.56
C LEU A 155 22.35 -17.72 4.11
N ARG A 156 21.68 -18.69 3.52
CA ARG A 156 21.98 -19.15 2.16
C ARG A 156 21.19 -18.43 1.08
N VAL A 157 19.95 -18.05 1.37
CA VAL A 157 19.07 -17.37 0.41
C VAL A 157 19.37 -15.88 0.34
N ARG A 158 19.21 -15.29 -0.85
CA ARG A 158 19.22 -13.84 -1.08
C ARG A 158 17.84 -13.39 -1.50
N GLY A 159 17.47 -12.16 -1.17
CA GLY A 159 16.18 -11.57 -1.45
C GLY A 159 15.31 -11.41 -0.20
N THR A 160 14.02 -11.26 -0.40
CA THR A 160 13.03 -11.00 0.66
C THR A 160 12.23 -12.25 0.97
N TYR A 161 11.93 -12.49 2.24
CA TYR A 161 11.09 -13.63 2.63
C TYR A 161 10.34 -13.41 3.94
N ALA A 162 9.12 -13.95 3.99
CA ALA A 162 8.40 -14.32 5.19
C ALA A 162 7.97 -15.77 5.01
N ILE A 163 8.50 -16.68 5.80
CA ILE A 163 8.34 -18.13 5.67
C ILE A 163 7.64 -18.65 6.91
N ALA A 164 6.64 -19.51 6.72
CA ALA A 164 6.06 -20.31 7.78
C ALA A 164 6.12 -21.79 7.39
N VAL A 165 6.63 -22.63 8.28
CA VAL A 165 6.78 -24.07 8.06
C VAL A 165 6.26 -24.89 9.22
N MET A 166 5.69 -26.05 8.89
CA MET A 166 5.42 -27.15 9.82
C MET A 166 6.35 -28.32 9.48
N ILE A 167 6.86 -28.98 10.50
CA ILE A 167 7.80 -30.10 10.36
C ILE A 167 7.19 -31.31 11.04
N ARG A 168 7.19 -32.48 10.34
CA ARG A 168 6.51 -33.69 10.79
C ARG A 168 6.99 -34.14 12.16
N ASP A 169 8.31 -34.09 12.38
CA ASP A 169 8.93 -34.51 13.64
C ASP A 169 8.61 -33.59 14.83
N TYR A 170 7.98 -32.42 14.58
CA TYR A 170 7.60 -31.41 15.59
C TYR A 170 6.10 -31.08 15.48
N PRO A 171 5.23 -32.00 15.93
CA PRO A 171 3.79 -31.96 15.67
C PRO A 171 3.09 -30.71 16.23
N ASP A 172 3.54 -30.19 17.34
CA ASP A 172 2.88 -29.12 18.07
C ASP A 172 3.61 -27.78 17.89
N LYS A 173 4.24 -27.57 16.71
CA LYS A 173 4.98 -26.34 16.43
C LYS A 173 4.79 -25.82 15.01
N ILE A 174 4.76 -24.49 14.91
CA ILE A 174 4.93 -23.74 13.67
C ILE A 174 6.21 -22.92 13.78
N PHE A 175 7.06 -22.99 12.77
CA PHE A 175 8.29 -22.24 12.70
C PHE A 175 8.14 -21.12 11.68
N VAL A 176 8.64 -19.92 12.00
CA VAL A 176 8.55 -18.75 11.17
C VAL A 176 9.88 -18.04 11.07
N ALA A 177 10.15 -17.44 9.92
CA ALA A 177 11.33 -16.61 9.73
C ALA A 177 11.01 -15.50 8.72
N ARG A 178 11.65 -14.33 8.88
CA ARG A 178 11.42 -13.25 7.93
C ARG A 178 12.68 -12.42 7.64
N LYS A 179 12.67 -11.81 6.45
CA LYS A 179 13.55 -10.72 6.05
C LYS A 179 12.80 -9.84 5.03
N ASP A 180 12.60 -8.58 5.36
CA ASP A 180 12.01 -7.53 4.49
C ASP A 180 10.61 -7.83 3.94
N ALA A 181 9.90 -8.82 4.48
CA ALA A 181 8.51 -9.13 4.19
C ALA A 181 7.70 -9.14 5.49
N PRO A 182 6.47 -8.59 5.55
CA PRO A 182 5.72 -8.44 6.80
C PRO A 182 5.27 -9.78 7.36
N MET A 183 5.39 -9.94 8.69
CA MET A 183 4.85 -11.06 9.46
C MET A 183 4.68 -10.68 10.93
N ILE A 184 3.55 -11.05 11.49
CA ILE A 184 3.19 -10.86 12.91
C ILE A 184 2.73 -12.17 13.53
N ILE A 185 2.90 -12.29 14.83
CA ILE A 185 2.38 -13.40 15.63
C ILE A 185 1.35 -12.84 16.61
N GLY A 186 0.12 -13.32 16.54
CA GLY A 186 -0.95 -12.99 17.47
C GLY A 186 -1.01 -13.98 18.64
N VAL A 187 -1.24 -13.45 19.84
CA VAL A 187 -1.34 -14.21 21.08
C VAL A 187 -2.81 -14.31 21.50
N GLY A 188 -3.32 -15.52 21.62
CA GLY A 188 -4.64 -15.83 22.18
C GLY A 188 -4.53 -16.59 23.50
N GLU A 189 -5.67 -17.04 24.03
CA GLU A 189 -5.73 -17.86 25.23
C GLU A 189 -5.52 -19.33 24.85
N ASP A 190 -4.36 -19.89 25.19
CA ASP A 190 -3.89 -21.22 24.81
C ASP A 190 -3.93 -21.49 23.28
N GLU A 191 -3.71 -20.45 22.51
CA GLU A 191 -3.67 -20.53 21.05
C GLU A 191 -2.82 -19.39 20.46
N MET A 192 -2.16 -19.68 19.34
CA MET A 192 -1.32 -18.71 18.65
C MET A 192 -1.75 -18.57 17.20
N TYR A 193 -1.63 -17.35 16.70
CA TYR A 193 -1.97 -16.97 15.33
C TYR A 193 -0.73 -16.45 14.62
N LEU A 194 -0.66 -16.64 13.33
CA LEU A 194 0.36 -16.07 12.45
C LEU A 194 -0.34 -15.36 11.31
N ALA A 195 0.14 -14.18 10.94
CA ALA A 195 -0.36 -13.49 9.76
C ALA A 195 0.70 -12.61 9.10
N SER A 196 0.54 -12.39 7.80
CA SER A 196 1.33 -11.40 7.09
C SER A 196 0.74 -9.97 7.21
N ASP A 197 -0.47 -9.82 7.78
CA ASP A 197 -1.09 -8.53 8.09
C ASP A 197 -2.11 -8.66 9.22
N VAL A 198 -2.25 -7.60 10.01
CA VAL A 198 -3.12 -7.51 11.18
C VAL A 198 -4.60 -7.87 10.92
N PRO A 199 -5.25 -7.39 9.83
CA PRO A 199 -6.67 -7.69 9.57
C PRO A 199 -7.02 -9.17 9.56
N ALA A 200 -6.06 -10.04 9.26
CA ALA A 200 -6.28 -11.50 9.19
C ALA A 200 -6.61 -12.13 10.56
N ILE A 201 -6.08 -11.56 11.64
CA ILE A 201 -6.19 -12.12 12.99
C ILE A 201 -6.92 -11.21 13.98
N LEU A 202 -7.28 -9.99 13.58
CA LEU A 202 -7.86 -8.96 14.44
C LEU A 202 -9.17 -9.40 15.14
N ARG A 203 -9.92 -10.33 14.53
CA ARG A 203 -11.13 -10.93 15.12
C ARG A 203 -10.82 -11.82 16.32
N TYR A 204 -9.63 -12.40 16.35
CA TYR A 204 -9.23 -13.40 17.34
C TYR A 204 -8.37 -12.81 18.44
N THR A 205 -7.48 -11.88 18.10
CA THR A 205 -6.59 -11.22 19.06
C THR A 205 -6.13 -9.84 18.57
N ARG A 206 -5.85 -8.95 19.53
CA ARG A 206 -5.20 -7.65 19.30
C ARG A 206 -3.77 -7.61 19.81
N SER A 207 -3.38 -8.62 20.60
CA SER A 207 -2.05 -8.71 21.17
C SER A 207 -1.12 -9.39 20.17
N VAL A 208 -0.11 -8.66 19.68
CA VAL A 208 0.78 -9.14 18.62
C VAL A 208 2.25 -8.91 18.95
N TYR A 209 3.10 -9.83 18.46
CA TYR A 209 4.53 -9.62 18.32
C TYR A 209 4.88 -9.31 16.87
N TYR A 210 5.75 -8.33 16.67
CA TYR A 210 6.37 -8.05 15.38
C TYR A 210 7.71 -8.80 15.28
N ILE A 211 7.83 -9.69 14.30
CA ILE A 211 9.09 -10.40 14.03
C ILE A 211 10.04 -9.45 13.32
N GLY A 212 11.28 -9.37 13.77
CA GLY A 212 12.34 -8.59 13.14
C GLY A 212 12.97 -9.28 11.93
N ASN A 213 13.86 -8.58 11.24
CA ASN A 213 14.62 -9.16 10.13
C ASN A 213 15.63 -10.18 10.63
N GLN A 214 15.73 -11.31 9.93
CA GLN A 214 16.64 -12.42 10.29
C GLN A 214 16.40 -13.02 11.66
N GLU A 215 15.16 -12.99 12.13
CA GLU A 215 14.72 -13.68 13.34
C GLU A 215 13.92 -14.93 12.99
N VAL A 216 13.97 -15.89 13.90
CA VAL A 216 13.19 -17.13 13.86
C VAL A 216 12.23 -17.13 15.05
N GLY A 217 10.94 -17.37 14.80
CA GLY A 217 9.93 -17.62 15.83
C GLY A 217 9.53 -19.09 15.84
N VAL A 218 9.39 -19.65 17.03
CA VAL A 218 8.86 -21.00 17.26
C VAL A 218 7.58 -20.89 18.06
N LEU A 219 6.45 -21.14 17.41
CA LEU A 219 5.12 -21.09 18.02
C LEU A 219 4.70 -22.48 18.46
N ASP A 220 4.13 -22.57 19.64
CA ASP A 220 3.33 -23.72 20.10
C ASP A 220 1.99 -23.23 20.69
N GLY A 221 1.16 -24.13 21.18
CA GLY A 221 -0.14 -23.74 21.73
C GLY A 221 -0.09 -22.85 22.97
N SER A 222 1.07 -22.76 23.64
CA SER A 222 1.25 -22.00 24.89
C SER A 222 1.97 -20.67 24.71
N GLY A 223 2.64 -20.45 23.55
CA GLY A 223 3.37 -19.20 23.33
C GLY A 223 4.32 -19.22 22.13
N VAL A 224 5.26 -18.29 22.14
CA VAL A 224 6.28 -18.17 21.11
C VAL A 224 7.65 -17.90 21.73
N THR A 225 8.67 -18.56 21.19
CA THR A 225 10.08 -18.27 21.49
C THR A 225 10.75 -17.68 20.27
N PHE A 226 11.50 -16.58 20.43
CA PHE A 226 12.23 -15.94 19.35
C PHE A 226 13.72 -16.18 19.44
N TYR A 227 14.37 -16.29 18.29
CA TYR A 227 15.81 -16.47 18.15
C TYR A 227 16.37 -15.48 17.13
N ASN A 228 17.55 -14.95 17.38
CA ASN A 228 18.32 -14.18 16.42
C ASN A 228 19.01 -15.10 15.38
N ILE A 229 19.74 -14.50 14.42
CA ILE A 229 20.48 -15.25 13.40
C ILE A 229 21.59 -16.15 13.96
N ASP A 230 22.09 -15.86 15.15
CA ASP A 230 23.09 -16.65 15.88
C ASP A 230 22.45 -17.74 16.75
N GLN A 231 21.12 -17.89 16.67
CA GLN A 231 20.31 -18.86 17.41
C GLN A 231 20.25 -18.61 18.91
N GLU A 232 20.51 -17.39 19.33
CA GLU A 232 20.35 -16.98 20.73
C GLU A 232 18.89 -16.57 20.97
N PRO A 233 18.28 -16.97 22.10
CA PRO A 233 16.94 -16.50 22.46
C PRO A 233 16.90 -14.98 22.64
N ILE A 234 15.84 -14.35 22.12
CA ILE A 234 15.61 -12.91 22.26
C ILE A 234 14.22 -12.65 22.85
N GLU A 235 14.11 -11.61 23.67
CA GLU A 235 12.84 -11.16 24.22
C GLU A 235 12.22 -10.10 23.28
N LYS A 236 10.89 -10.09 23.21
CA LYS A 236 10.12 -9.11 22.42
C LYS A 236 8.97 -8.55 23.21
N GLU A 237 8.65 -7.30 22.96
CA GLU A 237 7.51 -6.65 23.57
C GLU A 237 6.21 -7.04 22.84
N LEU A 238 5.19 -7.35 23.63
CA LEU A 238 3.84 -7.58 23.16
C LEU A 238 3.18 -6.22 22.90
N THR A 239 2.67 -6.03 21.70
CA THR A 239 2.03 -4.78 21.27
C THR A 239 0.51 -5.00 21.14
N GLU A 240 -0.28 -4.09 21.69
CA GLU A 240 -1.73 -4.08 21.49
C GLU A 240 -2.11 -3.24 20.29
N VAL A 241 -2.76 -3.86 19.31
CA VAL A 241 -3.21 -3.20 18.08
C VAL A 241 -4.51 -2.41 18.33
N GLN A 242 -4.44 -1.11 18.14
CA GLN A 242 -5.59 -0.19 18.26
C GLN A 242 -6.32 -0.08 16.91
N MET A 243 -7.03 -1.13 16.49
CA MET A 243 -7.80 -1.14 15.25
C MET A 243 -9.22 -1.64 15.51
N ASP A 244 -10.23 -0.96 14.95
CA ASP A 244 -11.61 -1.41 14.99
C ASP A 244 -11.85 -2.49 13.92
N PRO A 245 -12.27 -3.71 14.28
CA PRO A 245 -12.59 -4.77 13.32
C PRO A 245 -13.65 -4.36 12.28
N SER A 246 -14.65 -3.54 12.68
CA SER A 246 -15.72 -3.08 11.78
C SER A 246 -15.22 -2.14 10.68
N ALA A 247 -14.08 -1.48 10.89
CA ALA A 247 -13.46 -0.62 9.89
C ALA A 247 -13.02 -1.40 8.62
N ALA A 248 -12.76 -2.69 8.75
CA ALA A 248 -12.43 -3.60 7.64
C ALA A 248 -13.66 -4.23 6.97
N GLU A 249 -14.87 -3.70 7.20
CA GLU A 249 -16.12 -4.14 6.56
C GLU A 249 -16.65 -3.10 5.58
N LYS A 250 -17.48 -3.51 4.62
CA LYS A 250 -18.03 -2.59 3.60
C LYS A 250 -19.04 -1.57 4.14
N GLY A 251 -19.62 -1.80 5.31
CA GLY A 251 -20.52 -0.83 5.97
C GLY A 251 -21.74 -0.42 5.13
N GLY A 252 -22.30 -1.34 4.33
CA GLY A 252 -23.46 -1.07 3.46
C GLY A 252 -23.10 -0.54 2.06
N TYR A 253 -21.84 -0.25 1.77
CA TYR A 253 -21.38 0.12 0.43
C TYR A 253 -21.22 -1.12 -0.46
N PRO A 254 -21.45 -1.02 -1.79
CA PRO A 254 -21.25 -2.15 -2.70
C PRO A 254 -19.77 -2.56 -2.82
N HIS A 255 -18.86 -1.58 -2.68
CA HIS A 255 -17.42 -1.78 -2.81
C HIS A 255 -16.66 -1.04 -1.70
N PHE A 256 -15.49 -1.57 -1.31
CA PHE A 256 -14.57 -0.89 -0.38
C PHE A 256 -14.11 0.46 -0.93
N MET A 257 -13.76 0.53 -2.21
CA MET A 257 -13.31 1.78 -2.82
C MET A 257 -14.35 2.90 -2.66
N LEU A 258 -15.64 2.64 -2.88
CA LEU A 258 -16.66 3.66 -2.69
C LEU A 258 -16.80 4.07 -1.22
N LYS A 259 -16.74 3.11 -0.29
CA LYS A 259 -16.69 3.38 1.15
C LYS A 259 -15.53 4.30 1.48
N GLU A 260 -14.32 3.94 1.02
CA GLU A 260 -13.08 4.67 1.30
C GLU A 260 -13.08 6.07 0.68
N ILE A 261 -13.71 6.26 -0.49
CA ILE A 261 -13.96 7.60 -1.06
C ILE A 261 -14.86 8.43 -0.12
N HIS A 262 -15.91 7.84 0.45
CA HIS A 262 -16.83 8.53 1.37
C HIS A 262 -16.27 8.68 2.80
N GLU A 263 -15.27 7.91 3.18
CA GLU A 263 -14.57 8.03 4.46
C GLU A 263 -13.52 9.16 4.47
N GLN A 264 -13.18 9.75 3.33
CA GLN A 264 -12.15 10.78 3.25
C GLN A 264 -12.39 11.98 4.18
N PRO A 265 -13.61 12.53 4.34
CA PRO A 265 -13.84 13.62 5.31
C PRO A 265 -13.38 13.24 6.72
N LYS A 266 -13.78 12.04 7.19
CA LYS A 266 -13.41 11.55 8.51
C LYS A 266 -11.91 11.24 8.61
N ALA A 267 -11.33 10.57 7.64
CA ALA A 267 -9.91 10.24 7.64
C ALA A 267 -9.02 11.49 7.64
N VAL A 268 -9.39 12.50 6.87
CA VAL A 268 -8.73 13.82 6.85
C VAL A 268 -8.89 14.52 8.20
N GLN A 269 -10.07 14.49 8.80
CA GLN A 269 -10.32 15.05 10.12
C GLN A 269 -9.47 14.36 11.20
N ASP A 270 -9.43 13.02 11.22
CA ASP A 270 -8.66 12.25 12.19
C ASP A 270 -7.14 12.55 12.05
N THR A 271 -6.64 12.70 10.82
CA THR A 271 -5.25 13.11 10.56
C THR A 271 -4.98 14.53 11.07
N ILE A 272 -5.89 15.48 10.83
CA ILE A 272 -5.78 16.87 11.31
C ILE A 272 -5.73 16.89 12.85
N HIS A 273 -6.67 16.22 13.50
CA HIS A 273 -6.75 16.18 14.96
C HIS A 273 -5.56 15.51 15.65
N SER A 274 -4.77 14.70 14.93
CA SER A 274 -3.56 14.09 15.48
C SER A 274 -2.39 15.06 15.61
N VAL A 275 -2.45 16.22 14.92
CA VAL A 275 -1.33 17.18 14.84
C VAL A 275 -1.75 18.65 14.93
N ILE A 276 -3.04 18.94 14.98
CA ILE A 276 -3.56 20.30 15.22
C ILE A 276 -4.43 20.26 16.46
N THR A 277 -4.05 21.06 17.46
CA THR A 277 -4.74 21.16 18.73
C THR A 277 -6.05 21.94 18.62
N GLU A 278 -6.96 21.85 19.61
CA GLU A 278 -8.26 22.55 19.61
C GLU A 278 -8.13 24.07 19.50
N ASP A 279 -7.03 24.64 19.97
CA ASP A 279 -6.72 26.08 19.85
C ASP A 279 -6.05 26.46 18.51
N GLY A 280 -6.00 25.51 17.56
CA GLY A 280 -5.50 25.74 16.19
C GLY A 280 -3.98 25.81 16.06
N ARG A 281 -3.21 25.29 17.03
CA ARG A 281 -1.77 25.19 16.93
C ARG A 281 -1.35 23.85 16.32
N ILE A 282 -0.34 23.88 15.47
CA ILE A 282 0.31 22.67 14.98
C ILE A 282 1.24 22.13 16.07
N ASP A 283 1.06 20.85 16.43
CA ASP A 283 1.89 20.10 17.37
C ASP A 283 2.50 18.88 16.68
N LEU A 284 3.79 18.94 16.37
CA LEU A 284 4.57 17.87 15.75
C LEU A 284 5.51 17.17 16.75
N THR A 285 5.33 17.38 18.05
CA THR A 285 6.18 16.75 19.08
C THR A 285 6.16 15.22 19.00
N GLY A 286 4.99 14.63 18.68
CA GLY A 286 4.86 13.18 18.42
C GLY A 286 5.59 12.68 17.18
N VAL A 287 6.00 13.56 16.27
CA VAL A 287 6.79 13.22 15.09
C VAL A 287 8.29 13.28 15.39
N GLY A 288 8.71 14.07 16.38
CA GLY A 288 10.08 14.13 16.89
C GLY A 288 11.02 15.09 16.16
N ILE A 289 10.54 15.86 15.16
CA ILE A 289 11.35 16.88 14.46
C ILE A 289 11.11 18.25 15.11
N THR A 290 12.17 18.99 15.43
CA THR A 290 12.09 20.30 16.07
C THR A 290 12.00 21.45 15.05
N ASP A 291 11.59 22.63 15.52
CA ASP A 291 11.57 23.85 14.70
C ASP A 291 13.00 24.28 14.28
N GLU A 292 14.01 24.05 15.15
CA GLU A 292 15.41 24.27 14.80
C GLU A 292 15.85 23.34 13.67
N ASP A 293 15.46 22.06 13.71
CA ASP A 293 15.73 21.11 12.64
C ASP A 293 15.10 21.57 11.33
N LEU A 294 13.82 21.99 11.39
CA LEU A 294 13.11 22.49 10.21
C LEU A 294 13.76 23.75 9.63
N ALA A 295 14.12 24.71 10.47
CA ALA A 295 14.75 25.96 10.04
C ALA A 295 16.12 25.73 9.38
N ALA A 296 16.86 24.70 9.82
CA ALA A 296 18.18 24.37 9.31
C ALA A 296 18.16 23.67 7.94
N LEU A 297 17.01 23.16 7.49
CA LEU A 297 16.90 22.42 6.23
C LEU A 297 17.30 23.30 5.03
N ARG A 298 18.10 22.73 4.12
CA ARG A 298 18.50 23.36 2.86
C ARG A 298 17.73 22.82 1.66
N SER A 299 17.36 21.55 1.68
CA SER A 299 16.57 20.93 0.62
C SER A 299 15.75 19.76 1.16
N ILE A 300 14.71 19.38 0.41
CA ILE A 300 13.86 18.23 0.70
C ILE A 300 13.83 17.33 -0.53
N THR A 301 13.92 16.01 -0.31
CA THR A 301 13.65 15.00 -1.34
C THR A 301 12.46 14.17 -0.91
N ILE A 302 11.36 14.22 -1.67
CA ILE A 302 10.17 13.41 -1.43
C ILE A 302 10.25 12.17 -2.30
N ILE A 303 10.10 10.99 -1.69
CA ILE A 303 10.28 9.70 -2.36
C ILE A 303 9.04 8.85 -2.17
N GLY A 304 8.51 8.33 -3.26
CA GLY A 304 7.31 7.49 -3.22
C GLY A 304 7.10 6.66 -4.49
N CYS A 305 6.07 5.80 -4.47
CA CYS A 305 5.61 5.00 -5.60
C CYS A 305 4.14 5.29 -5.89
N GLY A 306 3.74 5.32 -7.17
CA GLY A 306 2.34 5.46 -7.56
C GLY A 306 1.67 6.71 -6.98
N SER A 307 0.53 6.55 -6.28
CA SER A 307 -0.20 7.66 -5.65
C SER A 307 0.64 8.42 -4.62
N ALA A 308 1.54 7.75 -3.90
CA ALA A 308 2.45 8.40 -2.94
C ALA A 308 3.46 9.32 -3.65
N TYR A 309 3.94 8.95 -4.84
CA TYR A 309 4.74 9.83 -5.69
C TYR A 309 3.92 11.05 -6.13
N HIS A 310 2.65 10.88 -6.53
CA HIS A 310 1.78 12.00 -6.92
C HIS A 310 1.46 12.95 -5.74
N VAL A 311 1.34 12.42 -4.51
CA VAL A 311 1.32 13.27 -3.30
C VAL A 311 2.57 14.13 -3.25
N GLY A 312 3.74 13.52 -3.45
CA GLY A 312 5.01 14.25 -3.48
C GLY A 312 5.02 15.37 -4.49
N VAL A 313 4.52 15.13 -5.72
CA VAL A 313 4.41 16.14 -6.77
C VAL A 313 3.52 17.31 -6.35
N ALA A 314 2.38 17.04 -5.70
CA ALA A 314 1.49 18.10 -5.20
C ALA A 314 2.15 18.89 -4.05
N ILE A 315 2.76 18.18 -3.10
CA ILE A 315 3.41 18.82 -1.93
C ILE A 315 4.65 19.63 -2.32
N GLN A 316 5.34 19.25 -3.39
CA GLN A 316 6.45 20.06 -3.92
C GLN A 316 6.01 21.51 -4.17
N TYR A 317 4.90 21.72 -4.88
CA TYR A 317 4.40 23.08 -5.17
C TYR A 317 4.09 23.85 -3.87
N VAL A 318 3.50 23.16 -2.89
CA VAL A 318 3.14 23.79 -1.61
C VAL A 318 4.39 24.18 -0.81
N LEU A 319 5.37 23.29 -0.69
CA LEU A 319 6.61 23.54 0.05
C LEU A 319 7.47 24.61 -0.60
N GLU A 320 7.63 24.56 -1.92
CA GLU A 320 8.44 25.54 -2.65
C GLU A 320 7.82 26.93 -2.60
N ASP A 321 6.48 27.04 -2.63
CA ASP A 321 5.80 28.33 -2.57
C ASP A 321 5.74 28.89 -1.14
N LEU A 322 5.33 28.11 -0.16
CA LEU A 322 5.18 28.58 1.22
C LEU A 322 6.51 28.70 1.96
N ALA A 323 7.36 27.68 1.90
CA ALA A 323 8.58 27.59 2.72
C ALA A 323 9.85 28.05 1.99
N ARG A 324 9.78 28.35 0.70
CA ARG A 324 10.89 28.80 -0.14
C ARG A 324 12.13 27.91 -0.02
N ILE A 325 11.92 26.60 -0.08
CA ILE A 325 12.95 25.57 0.01
C ILE A 325 12.96 24.73 -1.27
N PRO A 326 14.13 24.38 -1.85
CA PRO A 326 14.19 23.46 -2.98
C PRO A 326 13.63 22.07 -2.63
N VAL A 327 12.72 21.55 -3.45
CA VAL A 327 12.11 20.23 -3.27
C VAL A 327 12.31 19.39 -4.53
N ARG A 328 12.78 18.17 -4.36
CA ARG A 328 12.84 17.16 -5.42
C ARG A 328 11.82 16.07 -5.14
N VAL A 329 11.19 15.56 -6.18
CA VAL A 329 10.26 14.43 -6.06
C VAL A 329 10.77 13.28 -6.92
N GLU A 330 10.96 12.13 -6.31
CA GLU A 330 11.63 10.99 -6.93
C GLU A 330 10.75 9.74 -6.85
N LEU A 331 10.70 8.98 -7.93
CA LEU A 331 10.23 7.60 -7.87
C LEU A 331 11.22 6.76 -7.05
N ALA A 332 10.73 5.98 -6.10
CA ALA A 332 11.60 5.21 -5.22
C ALA A 332 12.49 4.21 -5.99
N SER A 333 11.95 3.57 -7.05
CA SER A 333 12.71 2.70 -7.94
C SER A 333 13.88 3.41 -8.61
N GLU A 334 13.68 4.66 -9.07
CA GLU A 334 14.72 5.41 -9.76
C GLU A 334 15.75 6.02 -8.79
N PHE A 335 15.30 6.51 -7.64
CA PHE A 335 16.18 7.03 -6.59
C PHE A 335 17.25 6.02 -6.17
N ARG A 336 16.87 4.74 -6.03
CA ARG A 336 17.76 3.65 -5.63
C ARG A 336 18.96 3.46 -6.55
N TYR A 337 18.76 3.56 -7.86
CA TYR A 337 19.77 3.17 -8.86
C TYR A 337 20.46 4.36 -9.51
N ARG A 338 19.94 5.56 -9.34
CA ARG A 338 20.48 6.79 -9.96
C ARG A 338 21.77 7.29 -9.31
N ASN A 339 22.16 6.80 -8.13
CA ASN A 339 23.24 7.34 -7.30
C ASN A 339 23.06 8.86 -7.04
N PRO A 340 22.02 9.27 -6.29
CA PRO A 340 21.62 10.67 -6.15
C PRO A 340 22.70 11.50 -5.46
N ILE A 341 22.81 12.76 -5.90
CA ILE A 341 23.62 13.79 -5.22
C ILE A 341 22.81 14.30 -4.05
N ILE A 342 23.36 14.16 -2.85
CA ILE A 342 22.74 14.60 -1.60
C ILE A 342 23.41 15.89 -1.14
N GLU A 343 22.59 16.84 -0.73
CA GLU A 343 23.03 18.09 -0.11
C GLU A 343 23.10 17.92 1.41
N GLU A 344 24.04 18.60 2.05
CA GLU A 344 24.10 18.70 3.51
C GLU A 344 22.78 19.32 4.03
N ASP A 345 22.37 18.95 5.25
CA ASP A 345 21.13 19.41 5.88
C ASP A 345 19.87 19.16 5.03
N SER A 346 19.83 18.03 4.31
CA SER A 346 18.66 17.61 3.55
C SER A 346 17.78 16.62 4.31
N LEU A 347 16.47 16.64 4.01
CA LEU A 347 15.49 15.72 4.55
C LEU A 347 14.93 14.84 3.43
N ALA A 348 14.95 13.53 3.61
CA ALA A 348 14.22 12.60 2.77
C ALA A 348 12.84 12.31 3.41
N ILE A 349 11.77 12.62 2.68
CA ILE A 349 10.39 12.30 3.07
C ILE A 349 9.96 11.06 2.29
N ILE A 350 9.77 9.95 2.98
CA ILE A 350 9.37 8.67 2.39
C ILE A 350 7.87 8.50 2.59
N ILE A 351 7.10 8.53 1.50
CA ILE A 351 5.65 8.39 1.56
C ILE A 351 5.25 6.98 1.14
N SER A 352 4.52 6.28 2.01
CA SER A 352 4.00 4.93 1.72
C SER A 352 2.77 4.64 2.58
N GLN A 353 1.63 4.30 1.97
CA GLN A 353 0.42 3.94 2.71
C GLN A 353 0.66 2.74 3.64
N SER A 354 1.21 1.65 3.10
CA SER A 354 1.47 0.42 3.87
C SER A 354 2.72 0.49 4.75
N GLY A 355 3.68 1.35 4.39
CA GLY A 355 5.01 1.35 5.00
C GLY A 355 5.83 0.09 4.74
N GLU A 356 5.42 -0.73 3.74
CA GLU A 356 6.04 -2.01 3.37
C GLU A 356 6.43 -2.08 1.88
N THR A 357 6.34 -0.97 1.14
CA THR A 357 6.71 -0.93 -0.27
C THR A 357 8.21 -1.15 -0.42
N ALA A 358 8.61 -2.20 -1.16
CA ALA A 358 10.01 -2.63 -1.26
C ALA A 358 10.95 -1.51 -1.75
N ASP A 359 10.59 -0.85 -2.85
CA ASP A 359 11.40 0.25 -3.39
C ASP A 359 11.50 1.42 -2.41
N SER A 360 10.39 1.78 -1.74
CA SER A 360 10.39 2.90 -0.76
C SER A 360 11.24 2.57 0.47
N LEU A 361 11.21 1.32 0.95
CA LEU A 361 12.05 0.87 2.06
C LEU A 361 13.54 0.87 1.69
N ALA A 362 13.86 0.42 0.49
CA ALA A 362 15.24 0.45 0.01
C ALA A 362 15.74 1.89 -0.26
N ALA A 363 14.88 2.77 -0.74
CA ALA A 363 15.20 4.18 -0.89
C ALA A 363 15.43 4.88 0.46
N LEU A 364 14.62 4.54 1.49
CA LEU A 364 14.85 4.98 2.88
C LEU A 364 16.27 4.60 3.36
N ARG A 365 16.62 3.33 3.21
CA ARG A 365 17.93 2.81 3.64
C ARG A 365 19.07 3.50 2.91
N LEU A 366 18.95 3.70 1.59
CA LEU A 366 19.94 4.43 0.80
C LEU A 366 20.06 5.90 1.24
N ALA A 367 18.94 6.58 1.53
CA ALA A 367 18.96 7.95 2.04
C ALA A 367 19.73 8.04 3.36
N LYS A 368 19.46 7.11 4.29
CA LYS A 368 20.20 7.01 5.58
C LYS A 368 21.69 6.71 5.38
N GLU A 369 22.03 5.76 4.51
CA GLU A 369 23.42 5.42 4.18
C GLU A 369 24.19 6.64 3.65
N LYS A 370 23.49 7.49 2.89
CA LYS A 370 24.06 8.75 2.36
C LYS A 370 24.02 9.92 3.35
N GLY A 371 23.58 9.71 4.59
CA GLY A 371 23.59 10.71 5.66
C GLY A 371 22.42 11.67 5.68
N MET A 372 21.34 11.41 4.91
CA MET A 372 20.11 12.19 5.02
C MET A 372 19.34 11.85 6.30
N ARG A 373 18.74 12.86 6.93
CA ARG A 373 17.66 12.61 7.90
C ARG A 373 16.42 12.12 7.16
N THR A 374 15.66 11.22 7.76
CA THR A 374 14.53 10.55 7.11
C THR A 374 13.24 10.72 7.89
N LEU A 375 12.17 11.06 7.18
CA LEU A 375 10.82 11.14 7.69
C LEU A 375 9.93 10.17 6.94
N ALA A 376 9.31 9.25 7.64
CA ALA A 376 8.26 8.39 7.11
C ALA A 376 6.89 9.07 7.21
N VAL A 377 6.11 9.07 6.13
CA VAL A 377 4.67 9.39 6.12
C VAL A 377 3.93 8.10 5.77
N VAL A 378 3.36 7.46 6.78
CA VAL A 378 2.79 6.11 6.66
C VAL A 378 1.45 6.00 7.38
N ASN A 379 0.60 5.05 6.96
CA ASN A 379 -0.67 4.79 7.62
C ASN A 379 -0.60 3.60 8.61
N VAL A 380 0.24 2.61 8.32
CA VAL A 380 0.33 1.40 9.14
C VAL A 380 1.35 1.59 10.26
N VAL A 381 0.84 1.58 11.50
CA VAL A 381 1.67 1.68 12.70
C VAL A 381 2.59 0.46 12.81
N GLY A 382 3.87 0.70 13.13
CA GLY A 382 4.86 -0.35 13.28
C GLY A 382 5.32 -1.02 11.97
N SER A 383 5.00 -0.43 10.81
CA SER A 383 5.50 -0.89 9.51
C SER A 383 7.03 -0.78 9.40
N SER A 384 7.63 -1.49 8.45
CA SER A 384 9.09 -1.52 8.27
C SER A 384 9.68 -0.12 8.03
N ILE A 385 9.05 0.70 7.18
CA ILE A 385 9.47 2.08 6.94
C ILE A 385 9.36 2.92 8.22
N ALA A 386 8.27 2.76 9.00
CA ALA A 386 8.10 3.48 10.27
C ALA A 386 9.17 3.12 11.31
N ARG A 387 9.57 1.86 11.38
CA ARG A 387 10.60 1.43 12.34
C ARG A 387 12.03 1.85 11.98
N GLU A 388 12.30 2.05 10.69
CA GLU A 388 13.64 2.36 10.20
C GLU A 388 13.90 3.85 9.99
N ALA A 389 12.84 4.68 9.85
CA ALA A 389 12.96 6.13 9.69
C ALA A 389 13.37 6.82 11.00
N ASP A 390 14.00 7.98 10.90
CA ASP A 390 14.40 8.78 12.06
C ASP A 390 13.19 9.50 12.69
N TYR A 391 12.22 9.90 11.85
CA TYR A 391 10.98 10.55 12.22
C TYR A 391 9.79 9.86 11.56
N VAL A 392 8.63 9.82 12.22
CA VAL A 392 7.43 9.17 11.68
C VAL A 392 6.20 10.04 11.85
N PHE A 393 5.48 10.23 10.74
CA PHE A 393 4.15 10.81 10.72
C PHE A 393 3.12 9.73 10.36
N TYR A 394 2.25 9.38 11.29
CA TYR A 394 1.14 8.46 11.05
C TYR A 394 -0.08 9.21 10.55
N THR A 395 -0.63 8.81 9.39
CA THR A 395 -1.78 9.49 8.77
C THR A 395 -3.13 9.11 9.39
N LEU A 396 -3.19 8.04 10.16
CA LEU A 396 -4.37 7.57 10.89
C LEU A 396 -5.64 7.43 10.03
N ALA A 397 -5.49 7.13 8.73
CA ALA A 397 -6.61 6.98 7.80
C ALA A 397 -7.47 5.72 8.05
N GLY A 398 -7.08 4.89 9.03
CA GLY A 398 -7.67 3.57 9.24
C GLY A 398 -7.32 2.59 8.12
N PRO A 399 -7.87 1.37 8.13
CA PRO A 399 -7.59 0.37 7.11
C PRO A 399 -8.11 0.81 5.74
N GLU A 400 -7.29 0.66 4.71
CA GLU A 400 -7.64 0.88 3.30
C GLU A 400 -7.47 -0.43 2.55
N ILE A 401 -8.59 -1.01 2.11
CA ILE A 401 -8.70 -2.39 1.59
C ILE A 401 -8.70 -2.42 0.05
N ALA A 402 -9.40 -1.46 -0.59
CA ALA A 402 -9.38 -1.35 -2.05
C ALA A 402 -7.95 -1.20 -2.56
N VAL A 403 -7.60 -1.92 -3.62
CA VAL A 403 -6.23 -1.91 -4.17
C VAL A 403 -5.84 -0.51 -4.61
N ALA A 404 -6.72 0.19 -5.33
CA ALA A 404 -6.50 1.58 -5.72
C ALA A 404 -6.64 2.50 -4.50
N THR A 405 -5.59 3.24 -4.19
CA THR A 405 -5.52 4.17 -3.05
C THR A 405 -6.44 5.37 -3.25
N THR A 406 -7.22 5.73 -2.22
CA THR A 406 -8.11 6.90 -2.20
C THR A 406 -7.93 7.75 -0.96
N LYS A 407 -8.41 7.31 0.21
CA LYS A 407 -8.35 8.09 1.46
C LYS A 407 -6.91 8.27 1.98
N ALA A 408 -6.02 7.31 1.72
CA ALA A 408 -4.62 7.47 2.11
C ALA A 408 -3.93 8.59 1.32
N TYR A 409 -4.26 8.78 0.03
CA TYR A 409 -3.78 9.93 -0.75
C TYR A 409 -4.17 11.24 -0.08
N SER A 410 -5.45 11.42 0.29
CA SER A 410 -5.94 12.64 0.94
C SER A 410 -5.28 12.89 2.30
N THR A 411 -5.09 11.86 3.13
CA THR A 411 -4.43 12.01 4.43
C THR A 411 -2.93 12.29 4.32
N GLN A 412 -2.26 11.74 3.31
CA GLN A 412 -0.86 12.05 3.01
C GLN A 412 -0.68 13.50 2.55
N LEU A 413 -1.64 14.07 1.81
CA LEU A 413 -1.65 15.50 1.49
C LEU A 413 -1.70 16.36 2.76
N ILE A 414 -2.57 16.01 3.74
CA ILE A 414 -2.65 16.72 5.03
C ILE A 414 -1.30 16.72 5.75
N ALA A 415 -0.61 15.56 5.79
CA ALA A 415 0.73 15.48 6.36
C ALA A 415 1.71 16.44 5.69
N GLY A 416 1.63 16.59 4.37
CA GLY A 416 2.43 17.54 3.60
C GLY A 416 2.05 18.99 3.87
N TYR A 417 0.75 19.32 3.95
CA TYR A 417 0.28 20.69 4.18
C TYR A 417 0.67 21.20 5.57
N VAL A 418 0.41 20.42 6.61
CA VAL A 418 0.76 20.79 7.98
C VAL A 418 2.26 21.06 8.10
N ARG A 419 3.08 20.22 7.46
CA ARG A 419 4.52 20.43 7.43
C ARG A 419 4.93 21.64 6.60
N GLY A 420 4.28 21.87 5.49
CA GLY A 420 4.53 23.05 4.64
C GLY A 420 4.30 24.34 5.40
N VAL A 421 3.20 24.42 6.15
CA VAL A 421 2.86 25.58 7.00
C VAL A 421 3.89 25.75 8.12
N GLU A 422 4.22 24.65 8.84
CA GLU A 422 5.16 24.73 9.97
C GLU A 422 6.58 25.06 9.52
N LEU A 423 7.04 24.44 8.43
CA LEU A 423 8.35 24.75 7.83
C LEU A 423 8.43 26.20 7.38
N ALA A 424 7.36 26.73 6.74
CA ALA A 424 7.32 28.13 6.31
C ALA A 424 7.38 29.08 7.52
N TYR A 425 6.70 28.75 8.60
CA TYR A 425 6.72 29.51 9.84
C TYR A 425 8.10 29.47 10.52
N ALA A 426 8.67 28.28 10.72
CA ALA A 426 9.99 28.08 11.32
C ALA A 426 11.11 28.81 10.53
N ARG A 427 10.95 28.94 9.22
CA ARG A 427 11.87 29.68 8.34
C ARG A 427 11.57 31.18 8.24
N GLY A 428 10.56 31.69 8.94
CA GLY A 428 10.15 33.07 8.91
C GLY A 428 9.60 33.57 7.56
N GLN A 429 9.08 32.65 6.72
CA GLN A 429 8.47 32.99 5.44
C GLN A 429 7.02 33.45 5.57
N ILE A 430 6.35 33.02 6.64
CA ILE A 430 5.00 33.47 7.02
C ILE A 430 4.98 33.89 8.48
N ASP A 431 4.08 34.80 8.81
CA ASP A 431 3.83 35.26 10.18
C ASP A 431 2.71 34.46 10.88
N ASP A 432 2.44 34.76 12.16
CA ASP A 432 1.41 34.12 12.96
C ASP A 432 0.02 34.26 12.34
N ALA A 433 -0.29 35.39 11.72
CA ALA A 433 -1.59 35.63 11.12
C ALA A 433 -1.80 34.72 9.89
N LYS A 434 -0.81 34.64 9.01
CA LYS A 434 -0.88 33.76 7.83
C LYS A 434 -0.85 32.29 8.21
N ARG A 435 -0.05 31.90 9.23
CA ARG A 435 -0.06 30.55 9.79
C ARG A 435 -1.47 30.17 10.26
N SER A 436 -2.11 31.03 11.07
CA SER A 436 -3.46 30.79 11.60
C SER A 436 -4.51 30.68 10.48
N GLU A 437 -4.42 31.54 9.46
CA GLU A 437 -5.28 31.48 8.27
C GLU A 437 -5.15 30.14 7.55
N LEU A 438 -3.94 29.69 7.27
CA LEU A 438 -3.67 28.43 6.57
C LEU A 438 -4.12 27.21 7.40
N VAL A 439 -3.90 27.24 8.72
CA VAL A 439 -4.39 26.19 9.62
C VAL A 439 -5.91 26.12 9.61
N ALA A 440 -6.61 27.25 9.65
CA ALA A 440 -8.07 27.28 9.56
C ALA A 440 -8.58 26.71 8.22
N GLU A 441 -7.91 27.01 7.12
CA GLU A 441 -8.21 26.44 5.80
C GLU A 441 -8.01 24.91 5.75
N ILE A 442 -6.94 24.38 6.39
CA ILE A 442 -6.72 22.93 6.52
C ILE A 442 -7.85 22.30 7.34
N CYS A 443 -8.21 22.90 8.47
CA CYS A 443 -9.30 22.40 9.34
C CYS A 443 -10.67 22.42 8.65
N ALA A 444 -10.87 23.25 7.63
CA ALA A 444 -12.11 23.31 6.85
C ALA A 444 -12.19 22.27 5.71
N LEU A 445 -11.11 21.54 5.42
CA LEU A 445 -11.08 20.57 4.31
C LEU A 445 -12.08 19.41 4.46
N PRO A 446 -12.34 18.83 5.64
CA PRO A 446 -13.33 17.76 5.79
C PRO A 446 -14.72 18.15 5.28
N ASP A 447 -15.20 19.36 5.63
CA ASP A 447 -16.50 19.87 5.17
C ASP A 447 -16.51 20.14 3.66
N LYS A 448 -15.41 20.66 3.11
CA LYS A 448 -15.26 20.91 1.69
C LYS A 448 -15.25 19.60 0.88
N ILE A 449 -14.58 18.58 1.39
CA ILE A 449 -14.57 17.22 0.78
C ILE A 449 -15.99 16.63 0.84
N THR A 450 -16.70 16.77 1.96
CA THR A 450 -18.10 16.33 2.09
C THR A 450 -18.99 16.95 1.02
N ARG A 451 -18.87 18.26 0.77
CA ARG A 451 -19.62 18.94 -0.29
C ARG A 451 -19.23 18.48 -1.70
N ALA A 452 -17.95 18.18 -1.93
CA ALA A 452 -17.50 17.66 -3.22
C ALA A 452 -18.08 16.27 -3.53
N LEU A 453 -18.42 15.48 -2.52
CA LEU A 453 -19.09 14.17 -2.64
C LEU A 453 -20.59 14.29 -3.02
N GLU A 454 -21.22 15.44 -2.84
CA GLU A 454 -22.66 15.64 -3.13
C GLU A 454 -22.98 15.56 -4.64
N ASP A 455 -22.03 15.84 -5.52
CA ASP A 455 -22.22 15.84 -6.99
C ASP A 455 -22.10 14.43 -7.65
N LYS A 456 -22.09 13.38 -6.83
CA LYS A 456 -21.81 12.00 -7.27
C LYS A 456 -22.77 11.48 -8.35
N GLU A 457 -24.07 11.81 -8.31
CA GLU A 457 -25.06 11.35 -9.30
C GLU A 457 -24.80 11.95 -10.69
N ARG A 458 -24.41 13.23 -10.75
CA ARG A 458 -24.04 13.89 -12.02
C ARG A 458 -22.77 13.28 -12.59
N ILE A 459 -21.78 13.02 -11.73
CA ILE A 459 -20.51 12.37 -12.12
C ILE A 459 -20.80 10.94 -12.61
N GLN A 460 -21.65 10.18 -11.92
CA GLN A 460 -22.06 8.84 -12.33
C GLN A 460 -22.73 8.83 -13.71
N TRP A 461 -23.66 9.74 -13.94
CA TRP A 461 -24.33 9.88 -15.23
C TRP A 461 -23.33 10.20 -16.36
N PHE A 462 -22.38 11.09 -16.07
CA PHE A 462 -21.35 11.45 -17.04
C PHE A 462 -20.38 10.29 -17.31
N ALA A 463 -19.92 9.61 -16.26
CA ALA A 463 -19.01 8.47 -16.35
C ALA A 463 -19.59 7.32 -17.20
N ALA A 464 -20.90 7.07 -17.13
CA ALA A 464 -21.56 6.04 -17.91
C ALA A 464 -21.42 6.27 -19.43
N LYS A 465 -21.35 7.53 -19.90
CA LYS A 465 -21.16 7.87 -21.32
C LYS A 465 -19.77 7.48 -21.83
N TYR A 466 -18.79 7.46 -20.96
CA TYR A 466 -17.38 7.20 -21.29
C TYR A 466 -16.89 5.82 -20.85
N SER A 467 -17.79 4.95 -20.39
CA SER A 467 -17.46 3.58 -20.00
C SER A 467 -16.78 2.76 -21.10
N ASN A 468 -17.04 3.09 -22.37
CA ASN A 468 -16.42 2.43 -23.53
C ASN A 468 -15.31 3.26 -24.19
N ALA A 469 -14.89 4.36 -23.59
CA ALA A 469 -13.78 5.16 -24.11
C ALA A 469 -12.51 4.31 -24.19
N ARG A 470 -11.72 4.51 -25.26
CA ARG A 470 -10.42 3.90 -25.43
C ARG A 470 -9.36 4.69 -24.68
N ASP A 471 -9.36 6.00 -24.88
CA ASP A 471 -8.39 6.93 -24.34
C ASP A 471 -9.11 8.10 -23.66
N ILE A 472 -8.60 8.54 -22.51
CA ILE A 472 -9.07 9.73 -21.79
C ILE A 472 -7.83 10.49 -21.30
N PHE A 473 -7.78 11.79 -21.62
CA PHE A 473 -6.67 12.64 -21.23
C PHE A 473 -7.06 13.60 -20.11
N PHE A 474 -6.09 13.89 -19.26
CA PHE A 474 -6.22 14.88 -18.20
C PHE A 474 -5.22 16.01 -18.44
N ILE A 475 -5.65 17.25 -18.26
CA ILE A 475 -4.76 18.41 -18.41
C ILE A 475 -4.95 19.38 -17.26
N GLY A 476 -3.84 20.00 -16.84
CA GLY A 476 -3.80 21.01 -15.80
C GLY A 476 -2.49 21.78 -15.82
N ARG A 477 -2.37 22.80 -14.98
CA ARG A 477 -1.15 23.58 -14.80
C ARG A 477 -0.81 23.70 -13.32
N GLY A 478 0.48 23.61 -12.96
CA GLY A 478 0.89 23.67 -11.56
C GLY A 478 0.26 22.55 -10.73
N LEU A 479 -0.40 22.89 -9.61
CA LEU A 479 -1.12 21.91 -8.77
C LEU A 479 -2.24 21.17 -9.50
N ASP A 480 -2.90 21.80 -10.48
CA ASP A 480 -3.91 21.16 -11.30
C ASP A 480 -3.33 20.03 -12.18
N TYR A 481 -2.08 20.15 -12.61
CA TYR A 481 -1.37 19.05 -13.26
C TYR A 481 -1.05 17.92 -12.27
N ALA A 482 -0.62 18.26 -11.07
CA ALA A 482 -0.33 17.26 -10.04
C ALA A 482 -1.57 16.40 -9.70
N VAL A 483 -2.75 17.03 -9.54
CA VAL A 483 -3.99 16.27 -9.29
C VAL A 483 -4.46 15.49 -10.53
N SER A 484 -4.19 15.99 -11.72
CA SER A 484 -4.47 15.31 -12.99
C SER A 484 -3.69 14.00 -13.12
N LEU A 485 -2.44 13.94 -12.66
CA LEU A 485 -1.65 12.71 -12.61
C LEU A 485 -2.34 11.63 -11.79
N GLU A 486 -2.84 11.98 -10.59
CA GLU A 486 -3.53 11.03 -9.72
C GLU A 486 -4.90 10.62 -10.28
N GLY A 487 -5.68 11.56 -10.84
CA GLY A 487 -6.95 11.24 -11.49
C GLY A 487 -6.79 10.26 -12.65
N SER A 488 -5.79 10.49 -13.49
CA SER A 488 -5.41 9.58 -14.58
C SER A 488 -4.98 8.20 -14.07
N LEU A 489 -4.17 8.15 -13.00
CA LEU A 489 -3.76 6.88 -12.39
C LEU A 489 -4.96 6.10 -11.89
N LYS A 490 -5.87 6.72 -11.13
CA LYS A 490 -7.09 6.06 -10.63
C LYS A 490 -7.91 5.47 -11.77
N LEU A 491 -8.10 6.22 -12.85
CA LEU A 491 -8.88 5.75 -13.99
C LEU A 491 -8.25 4.52 -14.64
N LYS A 492 -6.95 4.54 -14.95
CA LYS A 492 -6.28 3.40 -15.61
C LYS A 492 -6.22 2.16 -14.73
N GLU A 493 -6.01 2.31 -13.42
CA GLU A 493 -5.90 1.19 -12.48
C GLU A 493 -7.16 0.33 -12.43
N ILE A 494 -8.33 0.94 -12.36
CA ILE A 494 -9.57 0.24 -12.07
C ILE A 494 -10.48 0.06 -13.27
N SER A 495 -10.37 0.93 -14.30
CA SER A 495 -11.23 0.85 -15.50
C SER A 495 -10.53 0.20 -16.69
N TYR A 496 -9.21 0.12 -16.68
CA TYR A 496 -8.37 -0.33 -17.80
C TYR A 496 -8.52 0.53 -19.07
N VAL A 497 -9.07 1.74 -18.94
CA VAL A 497 -9.05 2.75 -19.98
C VAL A 497 -7.64 3.35 -20.02
N HIS A 498 -7.05 3.45 -21.22
CA HIS A 498 -5.79 4.16 -21.36
C HIS A 498 -5.98 5.63 -20.99
N SER A 499 -5.18 6.10 -20.07
CA SER A 499 -5.31 7.47 -19.56
C SER A 499 -3.94 8.06 -19.25
N GLU A 500 -3.75 9.31 -19.66
CA GLU A 500 -2.55 10.08 -19.39
C GLU A 500 -2.88 11.49 -18.92
N ALA A 501 -1.99 12.05 -18.11
CA ALA A 501 -2.08 13.43 -17.66
C ALA A 501 -0.92 14.24 -18.22
N TYR A 502 -1.21 15.45 -18.69
CA TYR A 502 -0.23 16.35 -19.27
C TYR A 502 -0.30 17.74 -18.63
N ALA A 503 0.83 18.37 -18.46
CA ALA A 503 0.86 19.81 -18.26
C ALA A 503 0.16 20.45 -19.49
N ALA A 504 -0.87 21.26 -19.26
CA ALA A 504 -1.75 21.73 -20.34
C ALA A 504 -0.99 22.46 -21.46
N GLY A 505 0.11 23.16 -21.12
CA GLY A 505 0.98 23.81 -22.10
C GLY A 505 1.74 22.85 -23.01
N GLU A 506 2.08 21.63 -22.50
CA GLU A 506 2.84 20.63 -23.24
C GLU A 506 1.97 19.86 -24.26
N LEU A 507 0.64 19.92 -24.13
CA LEU A 507 -0.26 19.20 -25.03
C LEU A 507 0.03 19.49 -26.52
N LYS A 508 0.32 20.73 -26.85
CA LYS A 508 0.62 21.19 -28.22
C LYS A 508 1.99 20.75 -28.77
N HIS A 509 2.89 20.23 -27.90
CA HIS A 509 4.24 19.79 -28.28
C HIS A 509 4.30 18.31 -28.70
N GLY A 510 3.16 17.71 -29.01
CA GLY A 510 3.07 16.34 -29.54
C GLY A 510 1.73 15.71 -29.28
N THR A 511 1.32 15.60 -28.03
CA THR A 511 0.17 14.81 -27.57
C THR A 511 -1.17 15.24 -28.18
N ILE A 512 -1.33 16.51 -28.55
CA ILE A 512 -2.56 17.00 -29.19
C ILE A 512 -2.87 16.26 -30.50
N SER A 513 -1.90 15.58 -31.11
CA SER A 513 -2.09 14.71 -32.27
C SER A 513 -2.97 13.47 -31.99
N LEU A 514 -3.16 13.12 -30.72
CA LEU A 514 -4.01 12.02 -30.28
C LEU A 514 -5.47 12.43 -30.08
N ILE A 515 -5.78 13.70 -30.22
CA ILE A 515 -7.15 14.22 -30.07
C ILE A 515 -7.91 13.94 -31.36
N GLU A 516 -8.89 13.06 -31.26
CA GLU A 516 -9.84 12.70 -32.31
C GLU A 516 -11.25 13.21 -31.94
N ASP A 517 -12.22 13.06 -32.87
CA ASP A 517 -13.59 13.43 -32.59
C ASP A 517 -14.15 12.71 -31.35
N ARG A 518 -14.68 13.49 -30.42
CA ARG A 518 -15.19 13.05 -29.10
C ARG A 518 -14.18 12.44 -28.13
N THR A 519 -12.88 12.53 -28.37
CA THR A 519 -11.89 12.18 -27.34
C THR A 519 -12.15 13.00 -26.08
N LEU A 520 -12.37 12.34 -24.93
CA LEU A 520 -12.59 13.05 -23.67
C LEU A 520 -11.27 13.61 -23.12
N VAL A 521 -11.28 14.91 -22.88
CA VAL A 521 -10.20 15.60 -22.16
C VAL A 521 -10.77 16.27 -20.92
N ILE A 522 -10.23 15.93 -19.77
CA ILE A 522 -10.62 16.48 -18.46
C ILE A 522 -9.63 17.60 -18.12
N GLY A 523 -10.11 18.83 -18.15
CA GLY A 523 -9.35 20.00 -17.70
C GLY A 523 -9.58 20.28 -16.23
N VAL A 524 -8.51 20.36 -15.44
CA VAL A 524 -8.55 20.78 -14.04
C VAL A 524 -8.09 22.24 -13.95
N LEU A 525 -8.94 23.09 -13.34
CA LEU A 525 -8.82 24.56 -13.36
C LEU A 525 -9.17 25.15 -11.98
N THR A 526 -8.42 24.75 -10.93
CA THR A 526 -8.64 25.26 -9.58
C THR A 526 -7.72 26.43 -9.21
N GLN A 527 -6.69 26.69 -10.03
CA GLN A 527 -5.69 27.74 -9.81
C GLN A 527 -6.12 29.04 -10.52
N PRO A 528 -6.49 30.11 -9.80
CA PRO A 528 -7.03 31.35 -10.41
C PRO A 528 -6.09 31.98 -11.44
N ASP A 529 -4.80 32.06 -11.13
CA ASP A 529 -3.79 32.72 -12.01
C ASP A 529 -3.50 31.93 -13.28
N LEU A 530 -3.87 30.65 -13.32
CA LEU A 530 -3.63 29.73 -14.42
C LEU A 530 -4.93 29.38 -15.19
N PHE A 531 -6.09 29.82 -14.70
CA PHE A 531 -7.40 29.49 -15.23
C PHE A 531 -7.52 29.81 -16.72
N GLU A 532 -7.34 31.06 -17.11
CA GLU A 532 -7.46 31.51 -18.50
C GLU A 532 -6.47 30.79 -19.45
N LYS A 533 -5.27 30.48 -18.95
CA LYS A 533 -4.25 29.76 -19.72
C LYS A 533 -4.67 28.31 -19.98
N THR A 534 -5.29 27.66 -18.99
CA THR A 534 -5.79 26.29 -19.12
C THR A 534 -7.04 26.26 -20.02
N VAL A 535 -7.96 27.23 -19.87
CA VAL A 535 -9.11 27.41 -20.79
C VAL A 535 -8.64 27.53 -22.24
N SER A 536 -7.61 28.34 -22.51
CA SER A 536 -7.04 28.47 -23.85
C SER A 536 -6.57 27.13 -24.42
N ASN A 537 -5.92 26.27 -23.61
CA ASN A 537 -5.54 24.94 -24.07
C ASN A 537 -6.76 24.02 -24.28
N MET A 538 -7.82 24.15 -23.49
CA MET A 538 -9.08 23.42 -23.72
C MET A 538 -9.74 23.83 -25.05
N VAL A 539 -9.73 25.11 -25.38
CA VAL A 539 -10.22 25.61 -26.69
C VAL A 539 -9.44 24.98 -27.85
N GLU A 540 -8.10 24.85 -27.71
CA GLU A 540 -7.25 24.18 -28.72
C GLU A 540 -7.66 22.70 -28.92
N VAL A 541 -8.05 21.99 -27.85
CA VAL A 541 -8.56 20.61 -27.88
C VAL A 541 -9.93 20.58 -28.56
N LYS A 542 -10.84 21.47 -28.15
CA LYS A 542 -12.20 21.55 -28.69
C LYS A 542 -12.21 21.82 -30.21
N SER A 543 -11.29 22.65 -30.66
CA SER A 543 -11.16 22.95 -32.12
C SER A 543 -10.75 21.75 -32.97
N ARG A 544 -10.32 20.65 -32.34
CA ARG A 544 -9.96 19.37 -32.98
C ARG A 544 -11.00 18.26 -32.75
N GLY A 545 -12.18 18.63 -32.26
CA GLY A 545 -13.28 17.69 -32.02
C GLY A 545 -13.29 17.02 -30.66
N GLY A 546 -12.34 17.34 -29.76
CA GLY A 546 -12.32 16.81 -28.41
C GLY A 546 -13.56 17.21 -27.60
N TYR A 547 -14.03 16.32 -26.74
CA TYR A 547 -15.09 16.58 -25.77
C TYR A 547 -14.47 16.98 -24.43
N LEU A 548 -14.96 18.06 -23.83
CA LEU A 548 -14.31 18.68 -22.68
C LEU A 548 -15.12 18.53 -21.41
N MET A 549 -14.50 17.97 -20.37
CA MET A 549 -14.96 18.10 -18.98
C MET A 549 -14.10 19.14 -18.27
N GLY A 550 -14.72 20.19 -17.72
CA GLY A 550 -14.06 21.18 -16.88
C GLY A 550 -14.30 20.92 -15.41
N LEU A 551 -13.23 20.72 -14.62
CA LEU A 551 -13.27 20.63 -13.15
C LEU A 551 -12.72 21.91 -12.57
N THR A 552 -13.55 22.70 -11.90
CA THR A 552 -13.18 24.01 -11.39
C THR A 552 -13.85 24.32 -10.05
N VAL A 553 -13.64 25.52 -9.51
CA VAL A 553 -14.27 25.95 -8.25
C VAL A 553 -15.54 26.74 -8.50
N TYR A 554 -16.48 26.71 -7.56
CA TYR A 554 -17.70 27.55 -7.60
C TYR A 554 -17.34 29.01 -7.83
N GLY A 555 -18.03 29.63 -8.79
CA GLY A 555 -17.83 31.02 -9.20
C GLY A 555 -17.14 31.17 -10.56
N ASN A 556 -16.49 30.14 -11.09
CA ASN A 556 -15.86 30.13 -12.42
C ASN A 556 -16.85 29.63 -13.50
N TYR A 557 -18.04 30.24 -13.56
CA TYR A 557 -19.11 29.77 -14.45
C TYR A 557 -18.86 30.00 -15.93
N ASN A 558 -17.95 30.91 -16.29
CA ASN A 558 -17.52 31.15 -17.67
C ASN A 558 -16.88 29.94 -18.35
N ILE A 559 -16.45 28.92 -17.59
CA ILE A 559 -15.97 27.66 -18.17
C ILE A 559 -17.05 26.94 -19.01
N GLU A 560 -18.34 27.18 -18.74
CA GLU A 560 -19.45 26.58 -19.46
C GLU A 560 -19.53 26.99 -20.93
N ASP A 561 -18.92 28.12 -21.29
CA ASP A 561 -18.77 28.53 -22.68
C ASP A 561 -17.80 27.65 -23.49
N THR A 562 -16.91 26.95 -22.78
CA THR A 562 -15.85 26.11 -23.38
C THR A 562 -16.07 24.64 -23.14
N ALA A 563 -16.35 24.23 -21.88
CA ALA A 563 -16.54 22.84 -21.51
C ALA A 563 -17.94 22.32 -21.89
N ASP A 564 -18.00 21.05 -22.27
CA ASP A 564 -19.24 20.35 -22.62
C ASP A 564 -19.91 19.74 -21.38
N PHE A 565 -19.14 19.53 -20.33
CA PHE A 565 -19.59 19.12 -18.99
C PHE A 565 -18.72 19.78 -17.93
N THR A 566 -19.33 20.27 -16.86
CA THR A 566 -18.62 21.00 -15.80
C THR A 566 -18.90 20.40 -14.44
N VAL A 567 -17.87 20.24 -13.63
CA VAL A 567 -17.94 19.86 -12.22
C VAL A 567 -17.36 20.98 -11.38
N TYR A 568 -18.10 21.40 -10.36
CA TYR A 568 -17.69 22.47 -9.44
C TYR A 568 -17.32 21.91 -8.08
N THR A 569 -16.21 22.39 -7.54
CA THR A 569 -15.75 22.07 -6.19
C THR A 569 -15.82 23.31 -5.28
N PRO A 570 -15.94 23.13 -3.98
CA PRO A 570 -15.83 24.24 -3.02
C PRO A 570 -14.50 25.00 -3.15
N LYS A 571 -14.55 26.30 -2.96
CA LYS A 571 -13.33 27.12 -2.86
C LYS A 571 -12.53 26.77 -1.61
N THR A 572 -11.22 26.74 -1.75
CA THR A 572 -10.26 26.62 -0.66
C THR A 572 -9.01 27.43 -0.98
N ASP A 573 -8.09 27.57 -0.05
CA ASP A 573 -6.77 28.13 -0.37
C ASP A 573 -6.14 27.33 -1.51
N THR A 574 -5.49 28.00 -2.43
CA THR A 574 -4.96 27.41 -3.67
C THR A 574 -3.95 26.29 -3.43
N HIS A 575 -3.20 26.35 -2.32
CA HIS A 575 -2.25 25.30 -1.91
C HIS A 575 -2.94 23.98 -1.56
N PHE A 576 -4.21 24.02 -1.11
CA PHE A 576 -4.96 22.86 -0.62
C PHE A 576 -6.02 22.38 -1.60
N ALA A 577 -6.13 22.99 -2.78
CA ALA A 577 -7.13 22.69 -3.79
C ALA A 577 -7.12 21.22 -4.25
N THR A 578 -5.93 20.58 -4.24
CA THR A 578 -5.76 19.15 -4.59
C THR A 578 -6.64 18.23 -3.76
N SER A 579 -6.81 18.49 -2.45
CA SER A 579 -7.63 17.66 -1.55
C SER A 579 -9.11 17.65 -1.91
N VAL A 580 -9.60 18.70 -2.55
CA VAL A 580 -11.00 18.81 -2.96
C VAL A 580 -11.20 18.37 -4.41
N ALA A 581 -10.26 18.74 -5.29
CA ALA A 581 -10.33 18.44 -6.72
C ALA A 581 -10.17 16.95 -7.05
N ILE A 582 -9.46 16.19 -6.21
CA ILE A 582 -9.29 14.74 -6.42
C ILE A 582 -10.59 13.95 -6.26
N ILE A 583 -11.53 14.42 -5.43
CA ILE A 583 -12.76 13.70 -5.11
C ILE A 583 -13.62 13.40 -6.34
N PRO A 584 -13.98 14.38 -7.18
CA PRO A 584 -14.71 14.13 -8.42
C PRO A 584 -13.98 13.18 -9.38
N LEU A 585 -12.65 13.22 -9.42
CA LEU A 585 -11.85 12.36 -10.31
C LEU A 585 -11.84 10.91 -9.83
N GLN A 586 -11.79 10.68 -8.52
CA GLN A 586 -11.94 9.35 -7.93
C GLN A 586 -13.34 8.77 -8.19
N LEU A 587 -14.39 9.57 -8.01
CA LEU A 587 -15.76 9.17 -8.30
C LEU A 587 -15.95 8.86 -9.80
N PHE A 588 -15.39 9.68 -10.69
CA PHE A 588 -15.43 9.45 -12.13
C PHE A 588 -14.79 8.10 -12.49
N ALA A 589 -13.56 7.86 -12.02
CA ALA A 589 -12.86 6.60 -12.25
C ALA A 589 -13.64 5.39 -11.72
N TYR A 590 -14.20 5.50 -10.51
CA TYR A 590 -15.03 4.47 -9.89
C TYR A 590 -16.26 4.16 -10.75
N TYR A 591 -17.04 5.17 -11.16
CA TYR A 591 -18.27 4.95 -11.92
C TYR A 591 -18.03 4.47 -13.35
N VAL A 592 -16.95 4.90 -14.01
CA VAL A 592 -16.52 4.33 -15.29
C VAL A 592 -16.31 2.82 -15.15
N SER A 593 -15.61 2.40 -14.10
CA SER A 593 -15.28 1.00 -13.84
C SER A 593 -16.50 0.15 -13.52
N VAL A 594 -17.38 0.65 -12.65
CA VAL A 594 -18.65 -0.03 -12.30
C VAL A 594 -19.54 -0.19 -13.54
N SER A 595 -19.62 0.85 -14.38
CA SER A 595 -20.38 0.79 -15.64
C SER A 595 -19.83 -0.24 -16.64
N ARG A 596 -18.56 -0.61 -16.51
CA ARG A 596 -17.91 -1.70 -17.26
C ARG A 596 -18.08 -3.07 -16.62
N GLY A 597 -18.72 -3.16 -15.46
CA GLY A 597 -18.88 -4.40 -14.70
C GLY A 597 -17.56 -4.94 -14.11
N LEU A 598 -16.60 -4.07 -13.82
CA LEU A 598 -15.28 -4.45 -13.30
C LEU A 598 -15.26 -4.48 -11.77
N ASP A 599 -14.39 -5.32 -11.21
CA ASP A 599 -14.11 -5.37 -9.77
C ASP A 599 -13.17 -4.22 -9.39
N VAL A 600 -13.72 -3.15 -8.83
CA VAL A 600 -12.99 -1.94 -8.46
C VAL A 600 -12.13 -2.11 -7.21
N ASP A 601 -12.48 -3.08 -6.34
CA ASP A 601 -11.73 -3.36 -5.12
C ASP A 601 -10.46 -4.17 -5.40
N LYS A 602 -10.53 -5.07 -6.40
CA LYS A 602 -9.46 -5.99 -6.78
C LYS A 602 -9.25 -5.97 -8.30
N PRO A 603 -8.72 -4.86 -8.84
CA PRO A 603 -8.45 -4.75 -10.28
C PRO A 603 -7.38 -5.75 -10.71
N ARG A 604 -7.50 -6.26 -11.94
CA ARG A 604 -6.56 -7.25 -12.48
C ARG A 604 -5.12 -6.73 -12.48
N ASN A 605 -4.15 -7.61 -12.26
CA ASN A 605 -2.71 -7.33 -12.34
C ASN A 605 -2.20 -6.27 -11.35
N LEU A 606 -2.96 -5.94 -10.31
CA LEU A 606 -2.54 -5.01 -9.26
C LEU A 606 -2.66 -5.64 -7.87
N ALA A 607 -1.77 -5.26 -6.99
CA ALA A 607 -1.79 -5.60 -5.58
C ALA A 607 -1.75 -4.33 -4.74
N LYS A 608 -2.39 -4.34 -3.54
CA LYS A 608 -2.48 -3.16 -2.67
C LYS A 608 -1.12 -2.60 -2.25
N SER A 609 -0.14 -3.46 -2.06
CA SER A 609 1.21 -3.05 -1.68
C SER A 609 2.23 -3.97 -2.35
N VAL A 610 3.25 -3.40 -2.99
CA VAL A 610 4.33 -4.12 -3.67
C VAL A 610 5.51 -4.23 -2.70
N THR A 611 5.68 -5.42 -2.09
CA THR A 611 6.75 -5.70 -1.11
C THR A 611 7.87 -6.56 -1.70
N VAL A 612 7.90 -6.73 -3.01
CA VAL A 612 8.94 -7.44 -3.75
C VAL A 612 9.34 -6.60 -4.95
N GLU A 613 10.57 -6.79 -5.41
CA GLU A 613 11.09 -6.20 -6.66
C GLU A 613 10.71 -7.02 -7.89
#